data_7768c6027fa6a9ebae62fe3db078c2e0
#
_entry.id   7768c6027fa6a9ebae62fe3db078c2e0
#
_cell.length_a   1.000
_cell.length_b   1.000
_cell.length_c   1.000
_cell.angle_alpha   90.00
_cell.angle_beta   90.00
_cell.angle_gamma   90.00
#
_symmetry.space_group_name_H-M   'P 1'
#
loop_
_entity.id
_entity.type
_entity.pdbx_description
1 polymer ?
#
loop_
_entity_poly.entity_id
_entity_poly.type
_entity_poly.pdbx_seq_one_letter_code
_entity_poly.pdbx_strand_id
1 'polypeptide(L)'
;MKKPQFTQDQIYHIYNRGVEKRKIFLDKQDYLRFIHNLFTLNNENIITNNSYDFSNKLNKNESKSRKLLVEILAFTLMPNHFHLLLRQKENNGIVKFMQKLGTGYSMYFNQKNKRVGGLFQGRFKAVIIDNDAHFWHIPTYIHLNPLSLINYRGSTSINYKQKIEFLKQYKWSSFLDYIGEKNFPSVISKDFLLDVFQGEKNYMKITADWIKNDSKYLQKINDITLK
;
A
#
# COMPACT_ATOMS: atom_id res chain seq x y z
N MET A 1 8.19 -22.85 -0.09
CA MET A 1 6.81 -22.28 -0.13
C MET A 1 6.28 -22.36 -1.54
N LYS A 2 5.11 -23.01 -1.75
CA LYS A 2 4.42 -23.00 -3.04
C LYS A 2 4.04 -21.54 -3.36
N LYS A 3 4.19 -21.13 -4.63
CA LYS A 3 3.70 -19.81 -5.08
C LYS A 3 2.18 -19.77 -4.88
N PRO A 4 1.62 -18.72 -4.25
CA PRO A 4 0.16 -18.59 -4.21
C PRO A 4 -0.36 -18.51 -5.66
N GLN A 5 -1.35 -19.31 -5.96
CA GLN A 5 -2.11 -19.16 -7.21
C GLN A 5 -3.03 -17.95 -7.02
N PHE A 6 -2.83 -16.92 -7.81
CA PHE A 6 -3.67 -15.73 -7.77
C PHE A 6 -4.94 -15.99 -8.58
N THR A 7 -6.07 -15.89 -7.92
CA THR A 7 -7.41 -16.10 -8.51
C THR A 7 -8.06 -14.74 -8.80
N GLN A 8 -8.83 -14.67 -9.87
CA GLN A 8 -9.58 -13.46 -10.21
C GLN A 8 -10.55 -13.08 -9.10
N ASP A 9 -10.73 -11.77 -8.90
CA ASP A 9 -11.56 -11.13 -7.88
C ASP A 9 -11.21 -11.46 -6.41
N GLN A 10 -10.20 -12.31 -6.18
CA GLN A 10 -9.70 -12.61 -4.85
C GLN A 10 -8.79 -11.49 -4.34
N ILE A 11 -8.85 -11.25 -3.03
CA ILE A 11 -8.08 -10.20 -2.34
C ILE A 11 -6.81 -10.78 -1.71
N TYR A 12 -5.72 -10.04 -1.83
CA TYR A 12 -4.41 -10.42 -1.30
C TYR A 12 -3.75 -9.25 -0.58
N HIS A 13 -3.16 -9.53 0.56
CA HIS A 13 -2.21 -8.65 1.20
C HIS A 13 -0.82 -8.89 0.61
N ILE A 14 -0.30 -7.88 -0.07
CA ILE A 14 1.00 -7.91 -0.74
C ILE A 14 1.97 -7.00 0.00
N TYR A 15 3.20 -7.48 0.23
CA TYR A 15 4.23 -6.67 0.86
C TYR A 15 5.62 -7.07 0.39
N ASN A 16 6.54 -6.12 0.49
CA ASN A 16 7.96 -6.36 0.29
C ASN A 16 8.78 -5.33 1.08
N ARG A 17 10.05 -5.64 1.32
CA ARG A 17 10.94 -4.74 2.04
C ARG A 17 12.31 -4.66 1.38
N GLY A 18 13.06 -3.62 1.72
CA GLY A 18 14.43 -3.44 1.26
C GLY A 18 15.35 -4.58 1.71
N VAL A 19 16.29 -4.96 0.85
CA VAL A 19 17.35 -5.90 1.20
C VAL A 19 18.09 -5.41 2.45
N GLU A 20 18.41 -6.31 3.39
CA GLU A 20 19.05 -5.97 4.67
C GLU A 20 18.25 -4.93 5.50
N LYS A 21 16.93 -4.90 5.31
CA LYS A 21 16.02 -3.95 5.97
C LYS A 21 16.32 -2.48 5.65
N ARG A 22 17.07 -2.19 4.58
CA ARG A 22 17.41 -0.81 4.18
C ARG A 22 16.17 0.00 3.85
N LYS A 23 16.30 1.32 4.02
CA LYS A 23 15.30 2.27 3.53
C LYS A 23 15.20 2.18 2.01
N ILE A 24 13.97 2.12 1.51
CA ILE A 24 13.61 2.14 0.10
C ILE A 24 12.95 3.46 -0.30
N PHE A 25 12.65 4.31 0.67
CA PHE A 25 12.21 5.69 0.50
C PHE A 25 13.11 6.58 1.37
N LEU A 26 13.95 7.40 0.73
CA LEU A 26 14.91 8.27 1.41
C LEU A 26 14.38 9.68 1.58
N ASP A 27 13.55 10.13 0.62
CA ASP A 27 12.95 11.44 0.62
C ASP A 27 11.53 11.43 0.02
N LYS A 28 10.87 12.59 0.03
CA LYS A 28 9.51 12.78 -0.49
C LYS A 28 9.37 12.35 -1.96
N GLN A 29 10.39 12.56 -2.77
CA GLN A 29 10.36 12.20 -4.20
C GLN A 29 10.23 10.70 -4.40
N ASP A 30 10.88 9.89 -3.56
CA ASP A 30 10.82 8.43 -3.63
C ASP A 30 9.39 7.93 -3.38
N TYR A 31 8.72 8.48 -2.35
CA TYR A 31 7.32 8.15 -2.07
C TYR A 31 6.40 8.55 -3.22
N LEU A 32 6.52 9.78 -3.71
CA LEU A 32 5.72 10.26 -4.83
C LEU A 32 5.95 9.43 -6.10
N ARG A 33 7.19 9.03 -6.37
CA ARG A 33 7.52 8.16 -7.50
C ARG A 33 6.87 6.79 -7.37
N PHE A 34 6.90 6.20 -6.18
CA PHE A 34 6.24 4.90 -5.95
C PHE A 34 4.73 5.00 -6.13
N ILE A 35 4.09 6.04 -5.57
CA ILE A 35 2.67 6.31 -5.71
C ILE A 35 2.29 6.56 -7.17
N HIS A 36 3.09 7.34 -7.89
CA HIS A 36 2.92 7.52 -9.33
C HIS A 36 2.99 6.18 -10.08
N ASN A 37 3.94 5.32 -9.73
CA ASN A 37 4.06 3.99 -10.31
C ASN A 37 2.86 3.09 -9.96
N LEU A 38 2.29 3.20 -8.75
CA LEU A 38 1.04 2.49 -8.40
C LEU A 38 -0.08 2.84 -9.38
N PHE A 39 -0.17 4.10 -9.78
CA PHE A 39 -1.16 4.56 -10.75
C PHE A 39 -0.81 4.16 -12.19
N THR A 40 0.37 4.52 -12.68
CA THR A 40 0.73 4.41 -14.09
C THR A 40 0.99 2.98 -14.55
N LEU A 41 1.60 2.14 -13.69
CA LEU A 41 1.94 0.76 -14.03
C LEU A 41 0.78 -0.23 -13.81
N ASN A 42 -0.31 0.23 -13.19
CA ASN A 42 -1.54 -0.55 -13.02
C ASN A 42 -2.42 -0.46 -14.29
N ASN A 43 -1.86 -0.90 -15.40
CA ASN A 43 -2.56 -0.95 -16.68
C ASN A 43 -2.03 -2.15 -17.47
N GLU A 44 -2.91 -2.88 -18.16
CA GLU A 44 -2.52 -3.99 -19.02
C GLU A 44 -1.73 -3.49 -20.22
N ASN A 45 -2.16 -2.39 -20.83
CA ASN A 45 -1.49 -1.79 -21.98
C ASN A 45 -0.11 -1.25 -21.59
N ILE A 46 0.87 -1.48 -22.46
CA ILE A 46 2.21 -0.92 -22.29
C ILE A 46 2.11 0.60 -22.51
N ILE A 47 2.46 1.37 -21.50
CA ILE A 47 2.62 2.82 -21.66
C ILE A 47 3.97 3.02 -22.35
N THR A 48 3.93 3.29 -23.66
CA THR A 48 5.14 3.46 -24.51
C THR A 48 5.79 4.85 -24.39
N ASN A 49 5.25 5.75 -23.58
CA ASN A 49 5.80 7.10 -23.46
C ASN A 49 6.96 7.14 -22.46
N ASN A 50 8.16 7.22 -23.01
CA ASN A 50 9.45 7.36 -22.32
C ASN A 50 9.70 8.74 -21.67
N SER A 51 8.75 9.65 -21.66
CA SER A 51 8.92 10.96 -21.05
C SER A 51 8.46 10.95 -19.60
N TYR A 52 9.42 10.81 -18.69
CA TYR A 52 9.24 11.05 -17.26
C TYR A 52 9.16 12.56 -16.98
N ASP A 53 8.23 13.24 -17.62
CA ASP A 53 8.01 14.64 -17.36
C ASP A 53 6.93 14.80 -16.31
N PHE A 54 7.33 15.11 -15.08
CA PHE A 54 6.44 15.41 -13.96
C PHE A 54 5.58 16.66 -14.20
N SER A 55 5.91 17.45 -15.23
CA SER A 55 5.26 18.73 -15.58
C SER A 55 4.09 18.56 -16.55
N ASN A 56 3.98 17.42 -17.23
CA ASN A 56 2.87 17.24 -18.16
C ASN A 56 1.57 16.93 -17.41
N LYS A 57 0.74 17.95 -17.30
CA LYS A 57 -0.69 17.89 -17.04
C LYS A 57 -1.23 16.60 -17.66
N LEU A 58 -1.89 15.78 -16.84
CA LEU A 58 -2.73 14.67 -17.28
C LEU A 58 -3.53 15.15 -18.49
N ASN A 59 -3.10 14.79 -19.70
CA ASN A 59 -3.82 15.11 -20.91
C ASN A 59 -5.19 14.49 -20.79
N LYS A 60 -6.21 15.33 -20.69
CA LYS A 60 -7.64 14.97 -20.59
C LYS A 60 -8.12 14.03 -21.70
N ASN A 61 -7.32 13.81 -22.73
CA ASN A 61 -7.65 12.98 -23.89
C ASN A 61 -7.18 11.52 -23.78
N GLU A 62 -6.46 11.11 -22.74
CA GLU A 62 -6.07 9.71 -22.51
C GLU A 62 -7.00 8.95 -21.55
N SER A 63 -8.21 9.41 -21.35
CA SER A 63 -9.28 8.65 -20.68
C SER A 63 -9.81 7.48 -21.52
N LYS A 64 -9.03 6.96 -22.48
CA LYS A 64 -9.25 5.61 -23.01
C LYS A 64 -9.21 4.67 -21.81
N SER A 65 -10.32 4.01 -21.58
CA SER A 65 -10.60 3.13 -20.46
C SER A 65 -9.36 2.32 -20.05
N ARG A 66 -8.73 2.70 -18.94
CA ARG A 66 -7.58 1.96 -18.40
C ARG A 66 -8.05 0.55 -18.04
N LYS A 67 -7.41 -0.47 -18.60
CA LYS A 67 -7.65 -1.84 -18.21
C LYS A 67 -6.77 -2.16 -17.02
N LEU A 68 -7.34 -2.08 -15.82
CA LEU A 68 -6.60 -2.27 -14.58
C LEU A 68 -6.20 -3.72 -14.40
N LEU A 69 -4.94 -3.95 -14.06
CA LEU A 69 -4.42 -5.27 -13.67
C LEU A 69 -4.96 -5.71 -12.30
N VAL A 70 -5.06 -4.73 -11.38
CA VAL A 70 -5.54 -4.93 -10.01
C VAL A 70 -6.36 -3.73 -9.55
N GLU A 71 -7.25 -3.91 -8.59
CA GLU A 71 -7.75 -2.83 -7.76
C GLU A 71 -6.87 -2.69 -6.53
N ILE A 72 -6.38 -1.48 -6.28
CA ILE A 72 -5.64 -1.15 -5.07
C ILE A 72 -6.65 -0.71 -4.03
N LEU A 73 -6.95 -1.58 -3.08
CA LEU A 73 -7.94 -1.31 -2.04
C LEU A 73 -7.37 -0.46 -0.90
N ALA A 74 -6.16 -0.75 -0.46
CA ALA A 74 -5.47 0.05 0.56
C ALA A 74 -3.96 -0.05 0.37
N PHE A 75 -3.22 0.96 0.86
CA PHE A 75 -1.77 0.90 0.89
C PHE A 75 -1.17 1.70 2.04
N THR A 76 0.07 1.32 2.41
CA THR A 76 0.96 2.10 3.27
C THR A 76 2.41 1.90 2.83
N LEU A 77 3.13 3.01 2.68
CA LEU A 77 4.55 3.03 2.34
C LEU A 77 5.35 3.39 3.58
N MET A 78 6.11 2.44 4.11
CA MET A 78 7.00 2.62 5.26
C MET A 78 8.42 2.88 4.77
N PRO A 79 9.30 3.52 5.56
CA PRO A 79 10.64 3.89 5.07
C PRO A 79 11.43 2.75 4.42
N ASN A 80 11.25 1.50 4.86
CA ASN A 80 12.00 0.34 4.40
C ASN A 80 11.15 -0.79 3.82
N HIS A 81 9.83 -0.64 3.76
CA HIS A 81 8.90 -1.64 3.22
C HIS A 81 7.58 -0.99 2.80
N PHE A 82 6.72 -1.76 2.17
CA PHE A 82 5.36 -1.33 1.83
C PHE A 82 4.36 -2.46 2.03
N HIS A 83 3.11 -2.08 2.24
CA HIS A 83 1.95 -2.96 2.27
C HIS A 83 0.91 -2.47 1.26
N LEU A 84 0.36 -3.40 0.47
CA LEU A 84 -0.73 -3.17 -0.47
C LEU A 84 -1.83 -4.20 -0.21
N LEU A 85 -3.07 -3.79 -0.24
CA LEU A 85 -4.22 -4.66 -0.32
C LEU A 85 -4.74 -4.62 -1.75
N LEU A 86 -4.63 -5.72 -2.46
CA LEU A 86 -4.93 -5.80 -3.89
C LEU A 86 -6.05 -6.81 -4.16
N ARG A 87 -7.00 -6.44 -5.02
CA ARG A 87 -7.95 -7.37 -5.63
C ARG A 87 -7.53 -7.63 -7.07
N GLN A 88 -7.37 -8.90 -7.47
CA GLN A 88 -6.96 -9.24 -8.82
C GLN A 88 -8.10 -9.04 -9.80
N LYS A 89 -7.87 -8.27 -10.87
CA LYS A 89 -8.87 -8.01 -11.93
C LYS A 89 -8.60 -8.85 -13.18
N GLU A 90 -7.36 -8.91 -13.61
CA GLU A 90 -6.95 -9.63 -14.81
C GLU A 90 -6.20 -10.91 -14.43
N ASN A 91 -6.23 -11.87 -15.33
CA ASN A 91 -5.44 -13.10 -15.15
C ASN A 91 -3.95 -12.78 -14.99
N ASN A 92 -3.35 -13.29 -13.91
CA ASN A 92 -1.99 -12.94 -13.47
C ASN A 92 -1.77 -11.43 -13.22
N GLY A 93 -2.84 -10.65 -12.98
CA GLY A 93 -2.78 -9.21 -12.80
C GLY A 93 -1.84 -8.77 -11.69
N ILE A 94 -1.91 -9.42 -10.52
CA ILE A 94 -1.01 -9.15 -9.39
C ILE A 94 0.45 -9.41 -9.78
N VAL A 95 0.74 -10.51 -10.45
CA VAL A 95 2.13 -10.84 -10.86
C VAL A 95 2.66 -9.81 -11.82
N LYS A 96 1.88 -9.48 -12.88
CA LYS A 96 2.24 -8.47 -13.89
C LYS A 96 2.45 -7.09 -13.24
N PHE A 97 1.52 -6.68 -12.38
CA PHE A 97 1.59 -5.39 -11.70
C PHE A 97 2.81 -5.30 -10.79
N MET A 98 3.03 -6.27 -9.92
CA MET A 98 4.14 -6.28 -8.98
C MET A 98 5.51 -6.40 -9.67
N GLN A 99 5.59 -7.08 -10.82
CA GLN A 99 6.79 -7.11 -11.64
C GLN A 99 7.10 -5.72 -12.22
N LYS A 100 6.11 -5.06 -12.83
CA LYS A 100 6.27 -3.69 -13.37
C LYS A 100 6.67 -2.73 -12.25
N LEU A 101 5.96 -2.76 -11.11
CA LEU A 101 6.20 -1.88 -9.97
C LEU A 101 7.60 -2.09 -9.38
N GLY A 102 7.95 -3.34 -9.10
CA GLY A 102 9.24 -3.69 -8.50
C GLY A 102 10.42 -3.33 -9.40
N THR A 103 10.34 -3.64 -10.70
CA THR A 103 11.38 -3.31 -11.67
C THR A 103 11.49 -1.80 -11.87
N GLY A 104 10.37 -1.13 -12.16
CA GLY A 104 10.37 0.31 -12.43
C GLY A 104 10.85 1.15 -11.25
N TYR A 105 10.44 0.78 -10.03
CA TYR A 105 10.89 1.49 -8.84
C TYR A 105 12.37 1.20 -8.51
N SER A 106 12.82 -0.06 -8.63
CA SER A 106 14.23 -0.41 -8.39
C SER A 106 15.18 0.30 -9.37
N MET A 107 14.80 0.39 -10.64
CA MET A 107 15.59 1.12 -11.64
C MET A 107 15.69 2.61 -11.28
N TYR A 108 14.58 3.26 -10.98
CA TYR A 108 14.56 4.65 -10.54
C TYR A 108 15.45 4.87 -9.32
N PHE A 109 15.26 4.07 -8.26
CA PHE A 109 15.99 4.21 -7.01
C PHE A 109 17.50 4.01 -7.20
N ASN A 110 17.90 2.99 -7.97
CA ASN A 110 19.30 2.69 -8.25
C ASN A 110 19.94 3.79 -9.10
N GLN A 111 19.26 4.30 -10.13
CA GLN A 111 19.75 5.40 -10.95
C GLN A 111 19.93 6.68 -10.11
N LYS A 112 18.91 7.06 -9.32
CA LYS A 112 18.97 8.24 -8.45
C LYS A 112 20.11 8.18 -7.44
N ASN A 113 20.34 7.00 -6.85
CA ASN A 113 21.29 6.82 -5.76
C ASN A 113 22.63 6.20 -6.21
N LYS A 114 22.89 6.13 -7.52
CA LYS A 114 24.13 5.56 -8.11
C LYS A 114 24.43 4.15 -7.55
N ARG A 115 23.39 3.30 -7.48
CA ARG A 115 23.47 1.95 -6.93
C ARG A 115 23.35 0.88 -8.01
N VAL A 116 23.91 -0.30 -7.71
CA VAL A 116 23.72 -1.53 -8.46
C VAL A 116 23.13 -2.63 -7.56
N GLY A 117 22.54 -3.65 -8.18
CA GLY A 117 21.98 -4.80 -7.47
C GLY A 117 20.53 -4.63 -7.00
N GLY A 118 20.04 -5.62 -6.30
CA GLY A 118 18.64 -5.68 -5.83
C GLY A 118 18.32 -4.58 -4.81
N LEU A 119 17.12 -3.98 -4.94
CA LEU A 119 16.60 -3.07 -3.95
C LEU A 119 15.78 -3.80 -2.88
N PHE A 120 14.96 -4.75 -3.31
CA PHE A 120 14.07 -5.51 -2.45
C PHE A 120 14.68 -6.85 -2.03
N GLN A 121 14.25 -7.36 -0.87
CA GLN A 121 14.64 -8.65 -0.32
C GLN A 121 13.97 -9.80 -1.09
N GLY A 122 14.30 -9.96 -2.38
CA GLY A 122 13.72 -10.96 -3.25
C GLY A 122 12.32 -10.60 -3.76
N ARG A 123 11.52 -11.61 -4.06
CA ARG A 123 10.15 -11.44 -4.58
C ARG A 123 9.22 -10.90 -3.50
N PHE A 124 8.16 -10.20 -3.92
CA PHE A 124 7.08 -9.80 -3.00
C PHE A 124 6.44 -11.02 -2.33
N LYS A 125 5.97 -10.82 -1.13
CA LYS A 125 5.17 -11.80 -0.38
C LYS A 125 3.69 -11.51 -0.58
N ALA A 126 2.88 -12.57 -0.54
CA ALA A 126 1.44 -12.48 -0.71
C ALA A 126 0.75 -13.40 0.28
N VAL A 127 -0.28 -12.88 0.94
CA VAL A 127 -1.18 -13.62 1.82
C VAL A 127 -2.60 -13.47 1.26
N ILE A 128 -3.27 -14.58 1.00
CA ILE A 128 -4.67 -14.57 0.56
C ILE A 128 -5.56 -14.15 1.73
N ILE A 129 -6.58 -13.35 1.43
CA ILE A 129 -7.60 -12.95 2.38
C ILE A 129 -8.84 -13.80 2.07
N ASP A 130 -8.94 -14.94 2.74
CA ASP A 130 -9.90 -16.00 2.46
C ASP A 130 -10.95 -16.19 3.57
N ASN A 131 -10.90 -15.37 4.62
CA ASN A 131 -11.88 -15.43 5.70
C ASN A 131 -12.24 -14.03 6.21
N ASP A 132 -13.45 -13.92 6.78
CA ASP A 132 -14.02 -12.65 7.23
C ASP A 132 -13.17 -11.98 8.32
N ALA A 133 -12.60 -12.75 9.26
CA ALA A 133 -11.77 -12.18 10.31
C ALA A 133 -10.54 -11.46 9.75
N HIS A 134 -9.85 -12.06 8.77
CA HIS A 134 -8.73 -11.42 8.08
C HIS A 134 -9.20 -10.19 7.29
N PHE A 135 -10.32 -10.31 6.60
CA PHE A 135 -10.86 -9.24 5.78
C PHE A 135 -11.18 -7.99 6.60
N TRP A 136 -11.82 -8.15 7.77
CA TRP A 136 -12.14 -7.04 8.67
C TRP A 136 -10.90 -6.37 9.28
N HIS A 137 -9.81 -7.11 9.41
CA HIS A 137 -8.64 -6.62 10.13
C HIS A 137 -7.56 -6.02 9.23
N ILE A 138 -7.38 -6.56 8.03
CA ILE A 138 -6.22 -6.23 7.20
C ILE A 138 -6.17 -4.77 6.70
N PRO A 139 -7.28 -4.10 6.29
CA PRO A 139 -7.22 -2.71 5.87
C PRO A 139 -6.79 -1.79 7.02
N THR A 140 -7.38 -1.99 8.21
CA THR A 140 -7.01 -1.22 9.41
C THR A 140 -5.56 -1.49 9.81
N TYR A 141 -5.09 -2.73 9.79
CA TYR A 141 -3.69 -3.07 10.03
C TYR A 141 -2.75 -2.33 9.07
N ILE A 142 -3.05 -2.33 7.77
CA ILE A 142 -2.23 -1.62 6.78
C ILE A 142 -2.15 -0.13 7.11
N HIS A 143 -3.26 0.49 7.47
CA HIS A 143 -3.31 1.91 7.81
C HIS A 143 -2.68 2.26 9.16
N LEU A 144 -2.59 1.30 10.10
CA LEU A 144 -1.97 1.49 11.41
C LEU A 144 -0.45 1.25 11.41
N ASN A 145 0.12 0.65 10.36
CA ASN A 145 1.56 0.39 10.26
C ASN A 145 2.45 1.59 10.60
N PRO A 146 2.12 2.84 10.17
CA PRO A 146 2.93 4.01 10.50
C PRO A 146 3.12 4.26 11.99
N LEU A 147 2.24 3.77 12.85
CA LEU A 147 2.38 3.94 14.31
C LEU A 147 3.66 3.28 14.85
N SER A 148 4.19 2.26 14.15
CA SER A 148 5.48 1.67 14.52
C SER A 148 6.65 2.66 14.46
N LEU A 149 6.52 3.76 13.71
CA LEU A 149 7.55 4.79 13.61
C LEU A 149 7.65 5.67 14.87
N ILE A 150 6.57 5.80 15.62
CA ILE A 150 6.51 6.62 16.84
C ILE A 150 6.69 5.80 18.12
N ASN A 151 6.30 4.54 18.13
CA ASN A 151 6.47 3.65 19.30
C ASN A 151 7.91 3.21 19.52
N TYR A 152 8.80 3.35 18.51
CA TYR A 152 10.19 2.87 18.58
C TYR A 152 11.13 3.77 19.40
N ARG A 153 10.72 4.95 19.83
CA ARG A 153 11.55 5.89 20.59
C ARG A 153 11.29 5.91 22.09
N GLY A 154 10.72 4.86 22.62
CA GLY A 154 10.88 4.32 23.99
C GLY A 154 10.82 5.27 25.18
N SER A 155 9.93 6.27 25.29
CA SER A 155 9.80 6.95 26.60
C SER A 155 8.52 7.75 26.85
N THR A 156 7.57 7.82 25.97
CA THR A 156 6.30 8.50 26.27
C THR A 156 5.14 7.62 25.89
N SER A 157 4.22 7.41 26.84
CA SER A 157 2.93 6.77 26.57
C SER A 157 2.09 7.69 25.66
N ILE A 158 2.30 7.54 24.34
CA ILE A 158 1.55 8.30 23.34
C ILE A 158 0.09 7.87 23.44
N ASN A 159 -0.79 8.81 23.78
CA ASN A 159 -2.21 8.53 23.89
C ASN A 159 -2.86 8.31 22.51
N TYR A 160 -4.09 7.76 22.52
CA TYR A 160 -4.77 7.40 21.27
C TYR A 160 -5.05 8.62 20.36
N LYS A 161 -5.28 9.81 20.92
CA LYS A 161 -5.53 11.05 20.14
C LYS A 161 -4.28 11.45 19.36
N GLN A 162 -3.12 11.39 19.99
CA GLN A 162 -1.83 11.65 19.35
C GLN A 162 -1.50 10.62 18.25
N LYS A 163 -1.85 9.34 18.46
CA LYS A 163 -1.72 8.30 17.45
C LYS A 163 -2.59 8.58 16.22
N ILE A 164 -3.85 8.99 16.42
CA ILE A 164 -4.76 9.38 15.33
C ILE A 164 -4.21 10.59 14.59
N GLU A 165 -3.78 11.62 15.31
CA GLU A 165 -3.22 12.83 14.69
C GLU A 165 -1.98 12.51 13.86
N PHE A 166 -1.10 11.66 14.36
CA PHE A 166 0.05 11.18 13.59
C PHE A 166 -0.38 10.48 12.29
N LEU A 167 -1.38 9.60 12.33
CA LEU A 167 -1.89 8.93 11.14
C LEU A 167 -2.47 9.91 10.12
N LYS A 168 -3.16 10.96 10.57
CA LYS A 168 -3.66 12.03 9.70
C LYS A 168 -2.55 12.83 9.03
N GLN A 169 -1.41 13.00 9.70
CA GLN A 169 -0.24 13.67 9.14
C GLN A 169 0.60 12.76 8.24
N TYR A 170 0.43 11.43 8.33
CA TYR A 170 1.18 10.46 7.55
C TYR A 170 0.62 10.29 6.14
N LYS A 171 1.07 11.12 5.20
CA LYS A 171 0.56 11.20 3.83
C LYS A 171 0.85 9.96 2.95
N TRP A 172 1.78 9.11 3.36
CA TRP A 172 2.24 7.97 2.55
C TRP A 172 1.40 6.71 2.75
N SER A 173 0.12 6.90 3.00
CA SER A 173 -0.89 5.89 3.22
C SER A 173 -2.21 6.31 2.59
N SER A 174 -3.05 5.36 2.22
CA SER A 174 -4.42 5.61 1.79
C SER A 174 -5.38 5.91 2.95
N PHE A 175 -4.93 5.97 4.19
CA PHE A 175 -5.77 6.20 5.36
C PHE A 175 -6.63 7.45 5.25
N LEU A 176 -6.05 8.58 4.80
CA LEU A 176 -6.77 9.85 4.65
C LEU A 176 -7.99 9.72 3.73
N ASP A 177 -7.84 9.00 2.62
CA ASP A 177 -8.93 8.79 1.67
C ASP A 177 -10.09 7.98 2.26
N TYR A 178 -9.83 7.20 3.32
CA TYR A 178 -10.82 6.41 4.06
C TYR A 178 -11.54 7.17 5.18
N ILE A 179 -11.05 8.34 5.54
CA ILE A 179 -11.66 9.22 6.55
C ILE A 179 -12.21 10.53 5.97
N GLY A 180 -12.39 10.58 4.65
CA GLY A 180 -12.98 11.71 3.92
C GLY A 180 -12.00 12.80 3.51
N GLU A 181 -10.70 12.63 3.75
CA GLU A 181 -9.66 13.56 3.34
C GLU A 181 -9.00 13.09 2.04
N LYS A 182 -9.07 13.90 0.97
CA LYS A 182 -8.47 13.55 -0.33
C LYS A 182 -6.95 13.55 -0.25
N ASN A 183 -6.31 12.42 -0.53
CA ASN A 183 -4.86 12.28 -0.58
C ASN A 183 -4.40 11.72 -1.94
N PHE A 184 -4.77 10.47 -2.25
CA PHE A 184 -4.44 9.83 -3.52
C PHE A 184 -5.67 9.10 -4.12
N PRO A 185 -6.82 9.80 -4.31
CA PRO A 185 -8.09 9.16 -4.69
C PRO A 185 -8.04 8.47 -6.06
N SER A 186 -7.15 8.90 -6.96
CA SER A 186 -6.99 8.27 -8.29
C SER A 186 -6.20 6.96 -8.26
N VAL A 187 -5.53 6.65 -7.14
CA VAL A 187 -4.71 5.44 -6.97
C VAL A 187 -5.52 4.29 -6.41
N ILE A 188 -6.50 4.57 -5.54
CA ILE A 188 -7.24 3.57 -4.78
C ILE A 188 -8.68 3.38 -5.28
N SER A 189 -9.17 2.16 -5.12
CA SER A 189 -10.58 1.78 -5.31
C SER A 189 -11.21 1.58 -3.93
N LYS A 190 -11.56 2.70 -3.24
CA LYS A 190 -11.97 2.69 -1.84
C LYS A 190 -13.42 2.27 -1.62
N ASP A 191 -14.29 2.46 -2.62
CA ASP A 191 -15.75 2.34 -2.47
C ASP A 191 -16.16 0.98 -1.94
N PHE A 192 -15.59 -0.09 -2.47
CA PHE A 192 -15.84 -1.47 -2.00
C PHE A 192 -15.61 -1.65 -0.49
N LEU A 193 -14.48 -1.17 0.04
CA LEU A 193 -14.20 -1.28 1.46
C LEU A 193 -15.05 -0.30 2.29
N LEU A 194 -15.32 0.90 1.78
CA LEU A 194 -16.19 1.85 2.48
C LEU A 194 -17.62 1.34 2.59
N ASP A 195 -18.14 0.64 1.59
CA ASP A 195 -19.44 -0.03 1.67
C ASP A 195 -19.44 -1.09 2.78
N VAL A 196 -18.42 -1.95 2.81
CA VAL A 196 -18.25 -2.97 3.86
C VAL A 196 -18.15 -2.34 5.24
N PHE A 197 -17.37 -1.28 5.38
CA PHE A 197 -17.20 -0.58 6.66
C PHE A 197 -18.31 0.43 6.97
N GLN A 198 -19.35 0.52 6.15
CA GLN A 198 -20.50 1.42 6.33
C GLN A 198 -20.09 2.91 6.40
N GLY A 199 -19.12 3.28 5.58
CA GLY A 199 -18.69 4.65 5.36
C GLY A 199 -17.52 5.15 6.21
N GLU A 200 -17.07 6.35 5.88
CA GLU A 200 -15.85 6.98 6.41
C GLU A 200 -15.89 7.19 7.94
N LYS A 201 -17.05 7.62 8.46
CA LYS A 201 -17.24 7.85 9.91
C LYS A 201 -17.08 6.58 10.72
N ASN A 202 -17.66 5.48 10.21
CA ASN A 202 -17.57 4.18 10.90
C ASN A 202 -16.16 3.59 10.77
N TYR A 203 -15.52 3.74 9.60
CA TYR A 203 -14.13 3.34 9.43
C TYR A 203 -13.19 4.05 10.43
N MET A 204 -13.39 5.35 10.63
CA MET A 204 -12.63 6.11 11.62
C MET A 204 -12.88 5.61 13.06
N LYS A 205 -14.15 5.28 13.40
CA LYS A 205 -14.49 4.70 14.71
C LYS A 205 -13.79 3.35 14.93
N ILE A 206 -13.87 2.47 13.96
CA ILE A 206 -13.19 1.15 14.00
C ILE A 206 -11.69 1.34 14.20
N THR A 207 -11.06 2.23 13.43
CA THR A 207 -9.63 2.54 13.56
C THR A 207 -9.28 3.06 14.97
N ALA A 208 -10.10 3.95 15.52
CA ALA A 208 -9.89 4.46 16.88
C ALA A 208 -10.03 3.36 17.94
N ASP A 209 -11.00 2.48 17.81
CA ASP A 209 -11.19 1.33 18.71
C ASP A 209 -10.04 0.33 18.64
N TRP A 210 -9.46 0.14 17.45
CA TRP A 210 -8.25 -0.66 17.29
C TRP A 210 -7.06 -0.06 18.04
N ILE A 211 -6.83 1.24 17.91
CA ILE A 211 -5.71 1.93 18.60
C ILE A 211 -5.86 1.85 20.12
N LYS A 212 -7.09 1.91 20.64
CA LYS A 212 -7.35 1.80 22.08
C LYS A 212 -7.11 0.39 22.62
N ASN A 213 -7.35 -0.64 21.79
CA ASN A 213 -7.27 -2.05 22.17
C ASN A 213 -6.04 -2.76 21.55
N ASP A 214 -4.97 -2.03 21.29
CA ASP A 214 -3.78 -2.40 20.51
C ASP A 214 -3.20 -3.79 20.87
N SER A 215 -3.08 -4.12 22.16
CA SER A 215 -2.52 -5.40 22.61
C SER A 215 -3.32 -6.64 22.17
N LYS A 216 -4.65 -6.49 22.05
CA LYS A 216 -5.56 -7.58 21.68
C LYS A 216 -5.54 -7.88 20.17
N TYR A 217 -5.27 -6.86 19.35
CA TYR A 217 -5.34 -6.95 17.90
C TYR A 217 -3.99 -7.28 17.27
N LEU A 218 -2.88 -6.78 17.83
CA LEU A 218 -1.53 -7.09 17.34
C LEU A 218 -1.18 -8.58 17.46
N GLN A 219 -1.62 -9.27 18.51
CA GLN A 219 -1.43 -10.73 18.62
C GLN A 219 -2.14 -11.48 17.49
N LYS A 220 -3.39 -11.09 17.14
CA LYS A 220 -4.14 -11.74 16.05
C LYS A 220 -3.51 -11.56 14.67
N ILE A 221 -2.78 -10.47 14.45
CA ILE A 221 -2.18 -10.16 13.15
C ILE A 221 -0.79 -10.77 13.00
N ASN A 222 -0.01 -10.87 14.07
CA ASN A 222 1.29 -11.56 14.04
C ASN A 222 1.13 -13.02 13.61
N ASP A 223 0.04 -13.67 13.97
CA ASP A 223 -0.28 -15.03 13.50
C ASP A 223 -0.57 -15.09 12.00
N ILE A 224 -0.94 -13.96 11.37
CA ILE A 224 -1.36 -13.85 9.96
C ILE A 224 -0.23 -13.40 9.04
N THR A 225 0.68 -12.54 9.52
CA THR A 225 1.66 -11.87 8.67
C THR A 225 3.09 -12.41 8.78
N LEU A 226 3.39 -13.27 9.75
CA LEU A 226 4.76 -13.74 10.07
C LEU A 226 5.01 -15.23 9.77
N LYS A 227 4.08 -15.90 9.06
CA LYS A 227 4.34 -17.27 8.56
C LYS A 227 5.01 -17.29 7.21
#